data_10e23888a5883c5a10c7c47c7a7f5c10
#
_entry.id   10e23888a5883c5a10c7c47c7a7f5c10
#
_cell.length_a   1.000
_cell.length_b   1.000
_cell.length_c   1.000
_cell.angle_alpha   90.00
_cell.angle_beta   90.00
_cell.angle_gamma   90.00
#
_symmetry.space_group_name_H-M   'P 1'
#
loop_
_entity.id
_entity.type
_entity.pdbx_description
1 polymer ?
#
loop_
_entity_poly.entity_id
_entity_poly.type
_entity_poly.pdbx_seq_one_letter_code
_entity_poly.pdbx_strand_id
1 'polypeptide(L)'
;MKVLLSGGGTGGHVYPAIAIANKIKEENPDAEILFVGTEKGIESEIVPKYGYELKTVTVQGFKRKIDLDNVKRVVKLFKGLEQSRKVVKKFKPDIVIGTGGYVSGPVLFNAAMSKVPTVVHEQNSFPGVTNKILAKMVTTVLTSFEDSHQRFPEGTRDKLVLTGNPVRKEILVARKSIARRNLGISEDKKMVLCYGGSGGSRKINDAMKL
;
A
#
# COMPACT_ATOMS: atom_id res chain seq x y z
N MET A 1 16.69 9.51 -10.01
CA MET A 1 16.31 8.25 -9.33
C MET A 1 14.95 7.78 -9.84
N LYS A 2 14.82 6.50 -10.19
CA LYS A 2 13.57 5.88 -10.68
C LYS A 2 12.96 4.99 -9.58
N VAL A 3 11.75 5.32 -9.15
CA VAL A 3 11.05 4.61 -8.08
C VAL A 3 9.78 3.98 -8.62
N LEU A 4 9.62 2.68 -8.42
CA LEU A 4 8.41 1.97 -8.75
C LEU A 4 7.64 1.67 -7.46
N LEU A 5 6.40 2.14 -7.36
CA LEU A 5 5.54 1.86 -6.22
C LEU A 5 4.41 0.91 -6.61
N SER A 6 4.05 0.01 -5.70
CA SER A 6 2.92 -0.90 -5.89
C SER A 6 2.16 -1.11 -4.60
N GLY A 7 0.88 -0.80 -4.64
CA GLY A 7 -0.04 -0.98 -3.53
C GLY A 7 -1.46 -0.72 -3.99
N GLY A 8 -2.40 -1.55 -3.56
CA GLY A 8 -3.74 -1.42 -4.06
C GLY A 8 -4.79 -2.25 -3.34
N GLY A 9 -6.00 -2.22 -3.86
CA GLY A 9 -7.17 -2.92 -3.35
C GLY A 9 -7.89 -2.19 -2.22
N THR A 10 -7.19 -1.43 -1.38
CA THR A 10 -7.79 -0.62 -0.31
C THR A 10 -7.03 0.69 -0.10
N GLY A 11 -7.71 1.69 0.47
CA GLY A 11 -7.07 2.96 0.84
C GLY A 11 -5.90 2.79 1.82
N GLY A 12 -5.96 1.76 2.70
CA GLY A 12 -4.89 1.44 3.63
C GLY A 12 -3.56 1.06 2.98
N HIS A 13 -3.57 0.62 1.71
CA HIS A 13 -2.36 0.35 0.95
C HIS A 13 -1.99 1.52 0.02
N VAL A 14 -2.99 2.18 -0.58
CA VAL A 14 -2.73 3.23 -1.58
C VAL A 14 -2.23 4.52 -0.94
N TYR A 15 -2.84 4.97 0.15
CA TYR A 15 -2.43 6.23 0.79
C TYR A 15 -1.02 6.20 1.40
N PRO A 16 -0.55 5.13 2.04
CA PRO A 16 0.86 5.01 2.41
C PRO A 16 1.81 5.10 1.22
N ALA A 17 1.46 4.46 0.08
CA ALA A 17 2.26 4.56 -1.14
C ALA A 17 2.33 6.01 -1.66
N ILE A 18 1.21 6.73 -1.65
CA ILE A 18 1.16 8.16 -2.01
C ILE A 18 2.00 9.01 -1.05
N ALA A 19 1.90 8.76 0.27
CA ALA A 19 2.70 9.49 1.26
C ALA A 19 4.20 9.30 1.03
N ILE A 20 4.62 8.06 0.75
CA ILE A 20 6.02 7.74 0.40
C ILE A 20 6.42 8.46 -0.90
N ALA A 21 5.60 8.39 -1.94
CA ALA A 21 5.88 9.04 -3.22
C ALA A 21 6.03 10.55 -3.07
N ASN A 22 5.12 11.20 -2.34
CA ASN A 22 5.18 12.64 -2.09
C ASN A 22 6.45 13.01 -1.33
N LYS A 23 6.85 12.24 -0.31
CA LYS A 23 8.07 12.49 0.43
C LYS A 23 9.32 12.31 -0.43
N ILE A 24 9.35 11.29 -1.28
CA ILE A 24 10.45 11.10 -2.23
C ILE A 24 10.55 12.28 -3.19
N LYS A 25 9.42 12.78 -3.70
CA LYS A 25 9.40 13.96 -4.58
C LYS A 25 9.81 15.25 -3.88
N GLU A 26 9.47 15.39 -2.59
CA GLU A 26 9.89 16.53 -1.77
C GLU A 26 11.42 16.57 -1.60
N GLU A 27 12.03 15.41 -1.31
CA GLU A 27 13.49 15.29 -1.11
C GLU A 27 14.27 15.21 -2.43
N ASN A 28 13.67 14.68 -3.49
CA ASN A 28 14.26 14.48 -4.80
C ASN A 28 13.26 14.91 -5.89
N PRO A 29 13.18 16.21 -6.23
CA PRO A 29 12.22 16.72 -7.22
C PRO A 29 12.33 16.04 -8.60
N ASP A 30 13.54 15.63 -9.00
CA ASP A 30 13.81 14.95 -10.27
C ASP A 30 13.57 13.44 -10.23
N ALA A 31 13.07 12.88 -9.12
CA ALA A 31 12.75 11.46 -9.06
C ALA A 31 11.62 11.12 -10.04
N GLU A 32 11.83 10.12 -10.88
CA GLU A 32 10.77 9.54 -11.72
C GLU A 32 10.00 8.52 -10.90
N ILE A 33 8.71 8.74 -10.71
CA ILE A 33 7.84 7.85 -9.91
C ILE A 33 6.79 7.22 -10.83
N LEU A 34 6.73 5.89 -10.80
CA LEU A 34 5.72 5.11 -11.50
C LEU A 34 4.98 4.21 -10.51
N PHE A 35 3.66 4.22 -10.59
CA PHE A 35 2.83 3.29 -9.84
C PHE A 35 2.42 2.08 -10.67
N VAL A 36 2.31 0.92 -10.01
CA VAL A 36 1.69 -0.28 -10.58
C VAL A 36 0.53 -0.71 -9.69
N GLY A 37 -0.63 -0.81 -10.30
CA GLY A 37 -1.89 -1.18 -9.64
C GLY A 37 -2.75 -2.08 -10.51
N THR A 38 -4.03 -2.19 -10.17
CA THR A 38 -5.04 -2.90 -10.96
C THR A 38 -5.99 -1.90 -11.61
N GLU A 39 -6.60 -2.30 -12.73
CA GLU A 39 -7.51 -1.44 -13.48
C GLU A 39 -8.79 -1.08 -12.69
N LYS A 40 -9.27 -2.01 -11.86
CA LYS A 40 -10.53 -1.88 -11.11
C LYS A 40 -10.34 -1.62 -9.62
N GLY A 41 -9.11 -1.43 -9.17
CA GLY A 41 -8.82 -1.09 -7.78
C GLY A 41 -8.96 0.40 -7.51
N ILE A 42 -9.12 0.76 -6.24
CA ILE A 42 -9.20 2.16 -5.80
C ILE A 42 -7.97 2.99 -6.22
N GLU A 43 -6.83 2.32 -6.43
CA GLU A 43 -5.60 2.92 -6.91
C GLU A 43 -5.75 3.53 -8.30
N SER A 44 -6.63 2.98 -9.16
CA SER A 44 -6.86 3.51 -10.51
C SER A 44 -7.47 4.91 -10.52
N GLU A 45 -8.16 5.27 -9.45
CA GLU A 45 -8.74 6.61 -9.28
C GLU A 45 -7.84 7.52 -8.45
N ILE A 46 -7.24 6.98 -7.37
CA ILE A 46 -6.48 7.79 -6.41
C ILE A 46 -5.14 8.21 -6.99
N VAL A 47 -4.36 7.29 -7.55
CA VAL A 47 -2.99 7.59 -8.01
C VAL A 47 -2.94 8.73 -9.02
N PRO A 48 -3.80 8.76 -10.08
CA PRO A 48 -3.84 9.88 -11.02
C PRO A 48 -4.25 11.20 -10.38
N LYS A 49 -5.15 11.19 -9.37
CA LYS A 49 -5.56 12.42 -8.65
C LYS A 49 -4.39 13.10 -7.93
N TYR A 50 -3.36 12.33 -7.57
CA TYR A 50 -2.12 12.87 -6.98
C TYR A 50 -1.04 13.19 -8.02
N GLY A 51 -1.37 13.12 -9.33
CA GLY A 51 -0.46 13.48 -10.42
C GLY A 51 0.57 12.42 -10.79
N TYR A 52 0.41 11.18 -10.31
CA TYR A 52 1.32 10.09 -10.62
C TYR A 52 0.85 9.23 -11.78
N GLU A 53 1.78 8.76 -12.60
CA GLU A 53 1.50 7.76 -13.64
C GLU A 53 1.19 6.41 -13.01
N LEU A 54 0.14 5.75 -13.52
CA LEU A 54 -0.24 4.39 -13.13
C LEU A 54 -0.19 3.45 -14.32
N LYS A 55 0.53 2.36 -14.19
CA LYS A 55 0.44 1.19 -15.08
C LYS A 55 -0.40 0.12 -14.40
N THR A 56 -1.27 -0.53 -15.16
CA THR A 56 -2.15 -1.57 -14.64
C THR A 56 -1.68 -2.97 -15.01
N VAL A 57 -1.85 -3.90 -14.08
CA VAL A 57 -1.60 -5.32 -14.27
C VAL A 57 -2.81 -6.14 -13.85
N THR A 58 -2.95 -7.32 -14.45
CA THR A 58 -4.09 -8.20 -14.21
C THR A 58 -3.80 -9.10 -13.03
N VAL A 59 -4.28 -8.73 -11.84
CA VAL A 59 -4.15 -9.54 -10.61
C VAL A 59 -5.48 -9.55 -9.87
N GLN A 60 -5.78 -10.66 -9.21
CA GLN A 60 -6.95 -10.78 -8.36
C GLN A 60 -6.61 -11.60 -7.11
N GLY A 61 -7.11 -11.16 -5.96
CA GLY A 61 -6.93 -11.87 -4.71
C GLY A 61 -7.57 -13.25 -4.70
N PHE A 62 -6.94 -14.22 -4.03
CA PHE A 62 -7.50 -15.55 -3.83
C PHE A 62 -8.63 -15.52 -2.81
N LYS A 63 -9.70 -16.27 -3.08
CA LYS A 63 -10.74 -16.55 -2.07
C LYS A 63 -10.19 -17.53 -1.03
N ARG A 64 -10.55 -17.35 0.23
CA ARG A 64 -10.14 -18.26 1.32
C ARG A 64 -10.76 -19.65 1.23
N LYS A 65 -11.81 -19.84 0.40
CA LYS A 65 -12.45 -21.13 0.16
C LYS A 65 -11.88 -21.76 -1.12
N ILE A 66 -11.80 -23.09 -1.14
CA ILE A 66 -11.49 -23.85 -2.34
C ILE A 66 -12.66 -23.65 -3.31
N ASP A 67 -12.38 -23.01 -4.45
CA ASP A 67 -13.38 -22.61 -5.44
C ASP A 67 -12.75 -22.72 -6.84
N LEU A 68 -13.49 -23.24 -7.82
CA LEU A 68 -13.06 -23.29 -9.22
C LEU A 68 -12.63 -21.93 -9.77
N ASP A 69 -13.19 -20.84 -9.22
CA ASP A 69 -12.72 -19.49 -9.54
C ASP A 69 -11.24 -19.25 -9.17
N ASN A 70 -10.69 -20.00 -8.23
CA ASN A 70 -9.26 -19.88 -7.90
C ASN A 70 -8.36 -20.32 -9.04
N VAL A 71 -8.80 -21.22 -9.91
CA VAL A 71 -8.05 -21.61 -11.13
C VAL A 71 -7.92 -20.40 -12.08
N LYS A 72 -9.02 -19.67 -12.30
CA LYS A 72 -9.00 -18.42 -13.10
C LYS A 72 -8.08 -17.37 -12.46
N ARG A 73 -7.99 -17.33 -11.13
CA ARG A 73 -7.10 -16.39 -10.39
C ARG A 73 -5.63 -16.77 -10.53
N VAL A 74 -5.31 -18.06 -10.60
CA VAL A 74 -3.96 -18.55 -10.90
C VAL A 74 -3.53 -18.07 -12.29
N VAL A 75 -4.38 -18.22 -13.31
CA VAL A 75 -4.09 -17.71 -14.66
C VAL A 75 -3.87 -16.20 -14.64
N LYS A 76 -4.71 -15.45 -13.92
CA LYS A 76 -4.54 -13.98 -13.74
C LYS A 76 -3.23 -13.65 -13.02
N LEU A 77 -2.80 -14.45 -12.05
CA LEU A 77 -1.53 -14.27 -11.38
C LEU A 77 -0.35 -14.41 -12.35
N PHE A 78 -0.33 -15.45 -13.17
CA PHE A 78 0.71 -15.62 -14.19
C PHE A 78 0.73 -14.48 -15.20
N LYS A 79 -0.45 -14.02 -15.65
CA LYS A 79 -0.57 -12.84 -16.52
C LYS A 79 -0.02 -11.60 -15.84
N GLY A 80 -0.37 -11.39 -14.56
CA GLY A 80 0.15 -10.27 -13.76
C GLY A 80 1.67 -10.33 -13.54
N LEU A 81 2.24 -11.53 -13.35
CA LEU A 81 3.68 -11.74 -13.27
C LEU A 81 4.37 -11.34 -14.59
N GLU A 82 3.83 -11.73 -15.73
CA GLU A 82 4.40 -11.35 -17.02
C GLU A 82 4.31 -9.85 -17.28
N GLN A 83 3.14 -9.27 -17.01
CA GLN A 83 2.90 -7.82 -17.18
C GLN A 83 3.83 -7.00 -16.26
N SER A 84 3.93 -7.35 -14.99
CA SER A 84 4.81 -6.66 -14.04
C SER A 84 6.29 -6.82 -14.42
N ARG A 85 6.71 -7.98 -14.94
CA ARG A 85 8.06 -8.17 -15.49
C ARG A 85 8.36 -7.21 -16.63
N LYS A 86 7.39 -7.01 -17.55
CA LYS A 86 7.54 -6.05 -18.67
C LYS A 86 7.68 -4.62 -18.13
N VAL A 87 6.88 -4.24 -17.13
CA VAL A 87 6.96 -2.92 -16.51
C VAL A 87 8.32 -2.70 -15.85
N VAL A 88 8.78 -3.62 -14.99
CA VAL A 88 10.07 -3.54 -14.31
C VAL A 88 11.21 -3.44 -15.32
N LYS A 89 11.23 -4.29 -16.36
CA LYS A 89 12.25 -4.25 -17.40
C LYS A 89 12.27 -2.96 -18.22
N LYS A 90 11.08 -2.40 -18.53
CA LYS A 90 10.97 -1.18 -19.33
C LYS A 90 11.32 0.06 -18.52
N PHE A 91 10.81 0.16 -17.29
CA PHE A 91 11.02 1.32 -16.44
C PHE A 91 12.43 1.37 -15.84
N LYS A 92 13.03 0.19 -15.56
CA LYS A 92 14.37 0.03 -14.96
C LYS A 92 14.48 0.81 -13.65
N PRO A 93 13.66 0.48 -12.63
CA PRO A 93 13.68 1.20 -11.37
C PRO A 93 14.98 0.98 -10.61
N ASP A 94 15.44 2.01 -9.90
CA ASP A 94 16.54 1.93 -8.93
C ASP A 94 16.07 1.24 -7.63
N ILE A 95 14.77 1.38 -7.31
CA ILE A 95 14.13 0.78 -6.14
C ILE A 95 12.66 0.49 -6.42
N VAL A 96 12.14 -0.59 -5.83
CA VAL A 96 10.72 -0.96 -5.88
C VAL A 96 10.15 -1.04 -4.47
N ILE A 97 9.05 -0.31 -4.22
CA ILE A 97 8.41 -0.22 -2.92
C ILE A 97 6.98 -0.76 -3.02
N GLY A 98 6.67 -1.76 -2.20
CA GLY A 98 5.32 -2.31 -2.05
C GLY A 98 4.69 -1.91 -0.74
N THR A 99 3.44 -1.49 -0.77
CA THR A 99 2.67 -1.15 0.44
C THR A 99 1.56 -2.16 0.73
N GLY A 100 1.53 -3.26 -0.02
CA GLY A 100 0.57 -4.34 0.20
C GLY A 100 -0.54 -4.41 -0.85
N GLY A 101 -1.47 -5.33 -0.59
CA GLY A 101 -2.46 -5.72 -1.59
C GLY A 101 -1.92 -6.80 -2.55
N TYR A 102 -2.82 -7.40 -3.31
CA TYR A 102 -2.45 -8.52 -4.20
C TYR A 102 -1.54 -8.09 -5.35
N VAL A 103 -1.61 -6.84 -5.75
CA VAL A 103 -0.85 -6.30 -6.88
C VAL A 103 0.63 -6.14 -6.56
N SER A 104 0.99 -5.87 -5.31
CA SER A 104 2.39 -5.72 -4.91
C SER A 104 3.17 -7.05 -5.03
N GLY A 105 2.50 -8.21 -4.88
CA GLY A 105 3.13 -9.52 -4.99
C GLY A 105 3.93 -9.73 -6.28
N PRO A 106 3.29 -9.75 -7.45
CA PRO A 106 3.97 -9.92 -8.74
C PRO A 106 5.02 -8.86 -9.04
N VAL A 107 4.81 -7.62 -8.61
CA VAL A 107 5.72 -6.51 -8.89
C VAL A 107 7.02 -6.67 -8.10
N LEU A 108 6.92 -6.86 -6.78
CA LEU A 108 8.10 -7.04 -5.93
C LEU A 108 8.82 -8.36 -6.22
N PHE A 109 8.06 -9.43 -6.52
CA PHE A 109 8.66 -10.69 -6.95
C PHE A 109 9.58 -10.50 -8.16
N ASN A 110 9.09 -9.86 -9.23
CA ASN A 110 9.90 -9.64 -10.43
C ASN A 110 11.07 -8.68 -10.20
N ALA A 111 10.90 -7.68 -9.35
CA ALA A 111 11.98 -6.77 -8.97
C ALA A 111 13.09 -7.49 -8.21
N ALA A 112 12.72 -8.29 -7.19
CA ALA A 112 13.66 -9.09 -6.41
C ALA A 112 14.41 -10.11 -7.28
N MET A 113 13.71 -10.80 -8.18
CA MET A 113 14.32 -11.72 -9.14
C MET A 113 15.26 -11.02 -10.14
N SER A 114 15.03 -9.74 -10.38
CA SER A 114 15.89 -8.89 -11.22
C SER A 114 17.02 -8.20 -10.43
N LYS A 115 17.19 -8.55 -9.14
CA LYS A 115 18.17 -7.98 -8.22
C LYS A 115 18.03 -6.45 -8.02
N VAL A 116 16.85 -5.91 -8.26
CA VAL A 116 16.53 -4.52 -7.94
C VAL A 116 16.28 -4.43 -6.42
N PRO A 117 16.79 -3.42 -5.72
CA PRO A 117 16.46 -3.16 -4.32
C PRO A 117 14.94 -3.11 -4.10
N THR A 118 14.44 -3.86 -3.12
CA THR A 118 13.01 -3.99 -2.87
C THR A 118 12.67 -3.71 -1.41
N VAL A 119 11.62 -2.96 -1.20
CA VAL A 119 11.09 -2.64 0.13
C VAL A 119 9.61 -3.01 0.17
N VAL A 120 9.17 -3.67 1.23
CA VAL A 120 7.74 -3.84 1.52
C VAL A 120 7.40 -3.15 2.83
N HIS A 121 6.32 -2.40 2.84
CA HIS A 121 5.79 -1.74 4.04
C HIS A 121 4.51 -2.44 4.52
N GLU A 122 4.47 -2.77 5.82
CA GLU A 122 3.30 -3.36 6.49
C GLU A 122 2.68 -2.34 7.46
N GLN A 123 1.40 -2.02 7.24
CA GLN A 123 0.66 -1.02 7.98
C GLN A 123 -0.03 -1.58 9.24
N ASN A 124 -0.16 -2.89 9.34
CA ASN A 124 -0.95 -3.55 10.37
C ASN A 124 -0.05 -4.30 11.37
N SER A 125 -0.52 -4.46 12.61
CA SER A 125 0.11 -5.35 13.59
C SER A 125 0.00 -6.84 13.20
N PHE A 126 -0.97 -7.19 12.34
CA PHE A 126 -1.12 -8.51 11.74
C PHE A 126 -0.75 -8.45 10.25
N PRO A 127 0.48 -8.86 9.88
CA PRO A 127 0.94 -8.78 8.50
C PRO A 127 0.09 -9.57 7.53
N GLY A 128 -0.19 -8.97 6.38
CA GLY A 128 -0.89 -9.61 5.29
C GLY A 128 -0.11 -10.79 4.71
N VAL A 129 -0.84 -11.78 4.17
CA VAL A 129 -0.22 -13.00 3.59
C VAL A 129 0.78 -12.64 2.50
N THR A 130 0.44 -11.70 1.63
CA THR A 130 1.35 -11.23 0.56
C THR A 130 2.64 -10.68 1.15
N ASN A 131 2.57 -9.82 2.17
CA ASN A 131 3.74 -9.23 2.79
C ASN A 131 4.61 -10.28 3.52
N LYS A 132 4.01 -11.30 4.15
CA LYS A 132 4.75 -12.43 4.74
C LYS A 132 5.53 -13.23 3.70
N ILE A 133 4.93 -13.47 2.53
CA ILE A 133 5.61 -14.17 1.43
C ILE A 133 6.75 -13.31 0.88
N LEU A 134 6.48 -12.03 0.63
CA LEU A 134 7.45 -11.08 0.09
C LEU A 134 8.64 -10.85 1.04
N ALA A 135 8.43 -10.85 2.35
CA ALA A 135 9.50 -10.67 3.35
C ALA A 135 10.68 -11.62 3.14
N LYS A 136 10.42 -12.86 2.66
CA LYS A 136 11.48 -13.84 2.39
C LYS A 136 12.44 -13.43 1.26
N MET A 137 11.99 -12.57 0.34
CA MET A 137 12.74 -12.26 -0.88
C MET A 137 13.11 -10.78 -1.05
N VAL A 138 12.40 -9.87 -0.37
CA VAL A 138 12.72 -8.42 -0.45
C VAL A 138 13.99 -8.07 0.33
N THR A 139 14.55 -6.92 0.00
CA THR A 139 15.75 -6.40 0.69
C THR A 139 15.41 -5.94 2.11
N THR A 140 14.28 -5.22 2.28
CA THR A 140 13.90 -4.62 3.57
C THR A 140 12.38 -4.71 3.76
N VAL A 141 11.98 -4.90 5.00
CA VAL A 141 10.57 -4.87 5.43
C VAL A 141 10.40 -3.74 6.44
N LEU A 142 9.63 -2.73 6.08
CA LEU A 142 9.26 -1.64 6.98
C LEU A 142 7.96 -1.99 7.69
N THR A 143 7.87 -1.70 8.97
CA THR A 143 6.70 -2.04 9.79
C THR A 143 6.18 -0.84 10.56
N SER A 144 4.85 -0.77 10.73
CA SER A 144 4.21 0.27 11.54
C SER A 144 4.18 -0.06 13.02
N PHE A 145 4.24 -1.35 13.38
CA PHE A 145 4.12 -1.84 14.75
C PHE A 145 5.16 -2.89 15.05
N GLU A 146 5.84 -2.78 16.20
CA GLU A 146 6.82 -3.74 16.65
C GLU A 146 6.22 -5.14 16.87
N ASP A 147 5.00 -5.22 17.41
CA ASP A 147 4.27 -6.46 17.59
C ASP A 147 4.10 -7.29 16.30
N SER A 148 4.18 -6.64 15.14
CA SER A 148 4.12 -7.35 13.86
C SER A 148 5.34 -8.23 13.59
N HIS A 149 6.49 -7.91 14.19
CA HIS A 149 7.76 -8.61 13.97
C HIS A 149 7.69 -10.09 14.29
N GLN A 150 7.00 -10.45 15.38
CA GLN A 150 6.82 -11.84 15.82
C GLN A 150 5.97 -12.68 14.83
N ARG A 151 5.22 -12.02 13.95
CA ARG A 151 4.29 -12.64 13.01
C ARG A 151 4.86 -12.78 11.60
N PHE A 152 6.04 -12.25 11.35
CA PHE A 152 6.79 -12.49 10.13
C PHE A 152 7.51 -13.84 10.19
N PRO A 153 7.82 -14.46 9.04
CA PRO A 153 8.55 -15.74 9.00
C PRO A 153 9.91 -15.63 9.71
N GLU A 154 10.30 -16.71 10.38
CA GLU A 154 11.67 -16.85 10.88
C GLU A 154 12.68 -16.66 9.74
N GLY A 155 13.85 -16.11 10.04
CA GLY A 155 14.87 -15.79 9.03
C GLY A 155 14.58 -14.51 8.20
N THR A 156 13.57 -13.70 8.59
CA THR A 156 13.34 -12.38 7.99
C THR A 156 13.53 -11.24 9.01
N ARG A 157 13.86 -11.55 10.26
CA ARG A 157 13.94 -10.58 11.35
C ARG A 157 15.02 -9.50 11.15
N ASP A 158 16.12 -9.88 10.55
CA ASP A 158 17.24 -9.00 10.17
C ASP A 158 16.86 -7.93 9.13
N LYS A 159 15.75 -8.13 8.42
CA LYS A 159 15.23 -7.20 7.40
C LYS A 159 14.13 -6.27 7.93
N LEU A 160 13.64 -6.51 9.16
CA LEU A 160 12.53 -5.75 9.73
C LEU A 160 13.02 -4.44 10.32
N VAL A 161 12.41 -3.33 9.91
CA VAL A 161 12.71 -1.99 10.41
C VAL A 161 11.40 -1.33 10.85
N LEU A 162 11.32 -0.92 12.10
CA LEU A 162 10.18 -0.17 12.62
C LEU A 162 10.26 1.29 12.16
N THR A 163 9.30 1.73 11.34
CA THR A 163 9.25 3.09 10.79
C THR A 163 7.99 3.85 11.14
N GLY A 164 6.98 3.16 11.65
CA GLY A 164 5.64 3.73 11.76
C GLY A 164 4.90 3.71 10.41
N ASN A 165 3.69 4.25 10.41
CA ASN A 165 2.85 4.29 9.21
C ASN A 165 3.05 5.61 8.46
N PRO A 166 3.39 5.59 7.17
CA PRO A 166 3.47 6.81 6.36
C PRO A 166 2.13 7.53 6.31
N VAL A 167 2.12 8.80 6.68
CA VAL A 167 0.94 9.64 6.63
C VAL A 167 1.16 10.83 5.69
N ARG A 168 0.08 11.28 5.08
CA ARG A 168 0.13 12.42 4.17
C ARG A 168 0.41 13.71 4.94
N LYS A 169 1.16 14.62 4.33
CA LYS A 169 1.58 15.90 4.94
C LYS A 169 0.40 16.75 5.40
N GLU A 170 -0.72 16.73 4.66
CA GLU A 170 -1.93 17.48 4.99
C GLU A 170 -2.49 17.09 6.36
N ILE A 171 -2.34 15.83 6.76
CA ILE A 171 -2.78 15.36 8.09
C ILE A 171 -1.86 15.90 9.18
N LEU A 172 -0.55 15.97 8.92
CA LEU A 172 0.44 16.42 9.90
C LEU A 172 0.38 17.93 10.18
N VAL A 173 0.02 18.72 9.15
CA VAL A 173 -0.05 20.18 9.26
C VAL A 173 -1.45 20.71 9.59
N ALA A 174 -2.45 19.83 9.70
CA ALA A 174 -3.83 20.21 9.99
C ALA A 174 -3.93 20.91 11.38
N ARG A 175 -4.48 22.11 11.39
CA ARG A 175 -4.71 22.88 12.62
C ARG A 175 -6.15 22.74 13.08
N LYS A 176 -6.34 22.35 14.35
CA LYS A 176 -7.65 22.11 14.97
C LYS A 176 -8.61 23.27 14.77
N SER A 177 -8.18 24.50 15.04
CA SER A 177 -9.02 25.70 14.91
C SER A 177 -9.50 25.94 13.47
N ILE A 178 -8.59 25.75 12.50
CA ILE A 178 -8.92 25.89 11.07
C ILE A 178 -9.91 24.81 10.65
N ALA A 179 -9.65 23.55 11.02
CA ALA A 179 -10.51 22.42 10.69
C ALA A 179 -11.92 22.60 11.29
N ARG A 180 -12.02 23.03 12.54
CA ARG A 180 -13.32 23.29 13.19
C ARG A 180 -14.08 24.41 12.49
N ARG A 181 -13.41 25.50 12.13
CA ARG A 181 -14.02 26.61 11.37
C ARG A 181 -14.56 26.14 10.02
N ASN A 182 -13.77 25.36 9.27
CA ASN A 182 -14.18 24.83 7.98
C ASN A 182 -15.38 23.86 8.06
N LEU A 183 -15.53 23.18 9.19
CA LEU A 183 -16.63 22.26 9.47
C LEU A 183 -17.84 22.94 10.16
N GLY A 184 -17.77 24.25 10.44
CA GLY A 184 -18.82 24.96 11.15
C GLY A 184 -19.00 24.52 12.62
N ILE A 185 -17.94 23.96 13.24
CA ILE A 185 -17.97 23.45 14.62
C ILE A 185 -17.39 24.51 15.54
N SER A 186 -18.20 25.00 16.46
CA SER A 186 -17.80 25.97 17.50
C SER A 186 -16.66 25.41 18.38
N GLU A 187 -15.77 26.28 18.87
CA GLU A 187 -14.59 25.87 19.64
C GLU A 187 -14.93 25.28 21.02
N ASP A 188 -16.01 25.73 21.62
CA ASP A 188 -16.53 25.29 22.93
C ASP A 188 -17.22 23.90 22.86
N LYS A 189 -17.68 23.47 21.68
CA LYS A 189 -18.38 22.21 21.55
C LYS A 189 -17.41 20.99 21.59
N LYS A 190 -17.80 19.99 22.36
CA LYS A 190 -17.14 18.67 22.28
C LYS A 190 -17.50 18.01 20.95
N MET A 191 -16.53 17.38 20.29
CA MET A 191 -16.74 16.62 19.07
C MET A 191 -16.25 15.19 19.28
N VAL A 192 -17.12 14.24 19.00
CA VAL A 192 -16.79 12.81 18.95
C VAL A 192 -16.93 12.36 17.51
N LEU A 193 -15.84 11.90 16.92
CA LEU A 193 -15.84 11.36 15.56
C LEU A 193 -15.73 9.85 15.61
N CYS A 194 -16.74 9.16 15.10
CA CYS A 194 -16.75 7.71 14.95
C CYS A 194 -16.81 7.36 13.48
N TYR A 195 -15.84 6.56 13.01
CA TYR A 195 -15.81 6.10 11.62
C TYR A 195 -15.16 4.72 11.51
N GLY A 196 -15.59 3.94 10.51
CA GLY A 196 -14.92 2.72 10.08
C GLY A 196 -13.78 3.04 9.10
N GLY A 197 -12.94 2.06 8.79
CA GLY A 197 -11.94 2.17 7.72
C GLY A 197 -12.60 2.38 6.34
N SER A 198 -11.81 2.33 5.25
CA SER A 198 -12.29 2.61 3.88
C SER A 198 -13.50 1.77 3.42
N GLY A 199 -13.69 0.59 4.01
CA GLY A 199 -14.86 -0.28 3.78
C GLY A 199 -16.02 -0.05 4.76
N GLY A 200 -15.91 0.90 5.69
CA GLY A 200 -16.87 1.10 6.79
C GLY A 200 -16.80 0.01 7.87
N SER A 201 -17.60 0.14 8.88
CA SER A 201 -17.75 -0.87 9.95
C SER A 201 -19.19 -0.96 10.42
N ARG A 202 -19.86 -2.05 10.07
CA ARG A 202 -21.25 -2.29 10.52
C ARG A 202 -21.36 -2.26 12.04
N LYS A 203 -20.43 -2.90 12.76
CA LYS A 203 -20.45 -2.93 14.24
C LYS A 203 -20.33 -1.53 14.86
N ILE A 204 -19.46 -0.67 14.32
CA ILE A 204 -19.34 0.72 14.77
C ILE A 204 -20.63 1.48 14.46
N ASN A 205 -21.15 1.34 13.24
CA ASN A 205 -22.37 2.02 12.84
C ASN A 205 -23.58 1.59 13.68
N ASP A 206 -23.69 0.29 14.00
CA ASP A 206 -24.78 -0.24 14.83
C ASP A 206 -24.65 0.26 16.29
N ALA A 207 -23.44 0.35 16.83
CA ALA A 207 -23.20 0.89 18.16
C ALA A 207 -23.48 2.41 18.31
N MET A 208 -23.47 3.15 17.18
CA MET A 208 -23.75 4.59 17.16
C MET A 208 -25.19 4.94 16.83
N LYS A 209 -26.05 3.94 16.57
CA LYS A 209 -27.49 4.10 16.41
C LYS A 209 -28.18 3.98 17.78
N LEU A 210 -27.90 4.91 18.67
CA LEU A 210 -28.62 5.06 19.94
C LEU A 210 -29.75 6.08 19.79
#